data_5df6e81eb8b472bc6c09525a00e27aeb
#
_entry.id   5df6e81eb8b472bc6c09525a00e27aeb
#
_cell.length_a   1.000
_cell.length_b   1.000
_cell.length_c   1.000
_cell.angle_alpha   90.00
_cell.angle_beta   90.00
_cell.angle_gamma   90.00
#
_symmetry.space_group_name_H-M   'P 1'
#
loop_
_entity.id
_entity.type
_entity.pdbx_description
1 polymer ?
#
loop_
_entity_poly.entity_id
_entity_poly.type
_entity_poly.pdbx_seq_one_letter_code
_entity_poly.pdbx_strand_id
1 'polypeptide(L)'
;MATYDNDLRLKEIATGDEDGTWGTSTNVNLELIGEALSYGTQDCFASDADATTTVADSATDPARSMYFKVTSSATLTATRTLTIAPNTISRVMWIENATTGSQSITISQGSGGTVTIPTGDVKVVYLDGAGAGAAVVDAFTSLNLADVSSLVATTVDINGGAIDGTIIGAASPAAGTFTTATATTGAITTVNSTTVNATTVDATSVEVTNVKAKDGTASATIADSTGVMTISSSVLTTTDINGGTIDGTTIGGSSAAAGTFTSLTATGGGSLTGTWSDLGSVTTVDINGGTIDGT
;
A
#
# COMPACT_ATOMS: atom_id res chain seq x y z
N MET A 1 12.42 21.63 -59.44
CA MET A 1 11.39 20.68 -58.98
C MET A 1 11.24 20.88 -57.50
N ALA A 2 10.04 21.16 -57.04
CA ALA A 2 9.82 21.36 -55.58
C ALA A 2 10.19 20.13 -54.79
N THR A 3 10.74 20.32 -53.60
CA THR A 3 11.01 19.27 -52.60
C THR A 3 10.17 19.48 -51.37
N TYR A 4 10.08 18.45 -50.51
CA TYR A 4 9.26 18.44 -49.29
C TYR A 4 10.02 17.74 -48.16
N ASP A 5 11.34 17.94 -48.08
CA ASP A 5 12.22 17.16 -47.22
C ASP A 5 12.22 17.63 -45.75
N ASN A 6 11.43 18.69 -45.45
CA ASN A 6 11.28 19.19 -44.09
C ASN A 6 10.22 18.41 -43.30
N ASP A 7 10.33 18.45 -41.96
CA ASP A 7 9.47 17.72 -41.01
C ASP A 7 7.99 18.07 -41.07
N LEU A 8 7.64 19.23 -41.65
CA LEU A 8 6.25 19.66 -41.85
C LEU A 8 5.75 19.36 -43.24
N ARG A 9 6.57 18.80 -44.13
CA ARG A 9 6.23 18.51 -45.55
C ARG A 9 5.74 19.76 -46.28
N LEU A 10 6.34 20.90 -45.95
CA LEU A 10 6.09 22.17 -46.66
C LEU A 10 6.79 22.15 -48.02
N LYS A 11 6.23 22.86 -48.96
CA LYS A 11 6.83 23.00 -50.30
C LYS A 11 8.07 23.89 -50.22
N GLU A 12 9.20 23.38 -50.68
CA GLU A 12 10.43 24.11 -50.82
C GLU A 12 10.55 24.62 -52.24
N ILE A 13 10.52 25.94 -52.41
CA ILE A 13 10.52 26.61 -53.71
C ILE A 13 11.95 26.92 -54.09
N ALA A 14 12.44 26.37 -55.19
CA ALA A 14 13.80 26.70 -55.66
C ALA A 14 13.84 28.11 -56.28
N THR A 15 15.05 28.72 -56.26
CA THR A 15 15.24 30.04 -56.84
C THR A 15 14.89 30.05 -58.34
N GLY A 16 13.98 30.92 -58.72
CA GLY A 16 13.50 31.03 -60.09
C GLY A 16 12.29 30.13 -60.43
N ASP A 17 11.87 29.26 -59.52
CA ASP A 17 10.64 28.50 -59.66
C ASP A 17 9.41 29.36 -59.30
N GLU A 18 8.26 29.02 -59.85
CA GLU A 18 6.95 29.60 -59.55
C GLU A 18 6.79 31.10 -59.79
N ASP A 19 7.38 31.59 -60.86
CA ASP A 19 7.21 32.99 -61.26
C ASP A 19 5.71 33.36 -61.41
N GLY A 20 5.28 34.36 -60.66
CA GLY A 20 3.90 34.81 -60.60
C GLY A 20 2.98 33.96 -59.68
N THR A 21 3.40 32.81 -59.16
CA THR A 21 2.57 31.91 -58.32
C THR A 21 3.18 31.59 -56.96
N TRP A 22 4.41 32.00 -56.67
CA TRP A 22 5.10 31.76 -55.42
C TRP A 22 4.33 32.23 -54.15
N GLY A 23 3.55 33.30 -54.29
CA GLY A 23 2.68 33.81 -53.21
C GLY A 23 1.62 32.80 -52.77
N THR A 24 1.05 32.04 -53.70
CA THR A 24 0.08 30.96 -53.42
C THR A 24 0.77 29.85 -52.61
N SER A 25 1.91 29.37 -53.04
CA SER A 25 2.66 28.31 -52.37
C SER A 25 3.15 28.76 -50.96
N THR A 26 3.55 30.03 -50.81
CA THR A 26 3.92 30.60 -49.52
C THR A 26 2.71 30.64 -48.59
N ASN A 27 1.56 31.08 -49.04
CA ASN A 27 0.33 31.10 -48.24
C ASN A 27 -0.09 29.71 -47.79
N VAL A 28 -0.04 28.71 -48.68
CA VAL A 28 -0.28 27.30 -48.32
C VAL A 28 0.69 26.84 -47.21
N ASN A 29 1.97 27.13 -47.35
CA ASN A 29 2.96 26.80 -46.33
C ASN A 29 2.65 27.43 -44.97
N LEU A 30 2.21 28.70 -44.95
CA LEU A 30 1.81 29.39 -43.71
C LEU A 30 0.56 28.74 -43.08
N GLU A 31 -0.41 28.32 -43.91
CA GLU A 31 -1.57 27.59 -43.45
C GLU A 31 -1.19 26.23 -42.84
N LEU A 32 -0.27 25.49 -43.50
CA LEU A 32 0.25 24.21 -42.98
C LEU A 32 1.07 24.34 -41.71
N ILE A 33 1.79 25.44 -41.52
CA ILE A 33 2.43 25.78 -40.23
C ILE A 33 1.38 26.01 -39.17
N GLY A 34 0.30 26.72 -39.46
CA GLY A 34 -0.83 26.91 -38.57
C GLY A 34 -1.48 25.56 -38.20
N GLU A 35 -1.69 24.69 -39.19
CA GLU A 35 -2.21 23.32 -38.97
C GLU A 35 -1.29 22.50 -38.06
N ALA A 36 0.03 22.57 -38.24
CA ALA A 36 1.01 21.86 -37.46
C ALA A 36 1.00 22.24 -35.97
N LEU A 37 0.52 23.42 -35.63
CA LEU A 37 0.38 23.90 -34.23
C LEU A 37 -1.03 23.70 -33.67
N SER A 38 -1.93 23.11 -34.44
CA SER A 38 -3.34 22.99 -34.10
C SER A 38 -3.74 21.58 -33.65
N TYR A 39 -5.05 21.33 -33.67
CA TYR A 39 -5.72 20.08 -33.37
C TYR A 39 -6.23 19.44 -34.64
N GLY A 40 -5.97 18.15 -34.86
CA GLY A 40 -6.48 17.36 -35.95
C GLY A 40 -7.20 16.11 -35.48
N THR A 41 -8.24 15.70 -36.20
CA THR A 41 -8.96 14.44 -35.96
C THR A 41 -8.99 13.64 -37.24
N GLN A 42 -8.68 12.35 -37.17
CA GLN A 42 -8.72 11.45 -38.34
C GLN A 42 -9.27 10.08 -37.93
N ASP A 43 -10.17 9.55 -38.78
CA ASP A 43 -10.52 8.13 -38.78
C ASP A 43 -9.38 7.33 -39.41
N CYS A 44 -8.50 6.79 -38.58
CA CYS A 44 -7.36 6.02 -39.02
C CYS A 44 -7.67 4.54 -39.22
N PHE A 45 -8.75 4.04 -38.61
CA PHE A 45 -9.11 2.62 -38.61
C PHE A 45 -10.53 2.41 -39.18
N ALA A 46 -10.65 2.49 -40.51
CA ALA A 46 -11.88 2.16 -41.21
C ALA A 46 -12.18 0.64 -41.22
N SER A 47 -11.21 -0.18 -40.81
CA SER A 47 -11.33 -1.63 -40.63
C SER A 47 -10.56 -2.04 -39.37
N ASP A 48 -10.88 -3.21 -38.80
CA ASP A 48 -10.19 -3.79 -37.66
C ASP A 48 -8.83 -4.42 -38.05
N ALA A 49 -7.91 -3.60 -38.53
CA ALA A 49 -6.58 -3.98 -39.05
C ALA A 49 -5.57 -2.86 -38.77
N ASP A 50 -4.29 -3.18 -38.83
CA ASP A 50 -3.22 -2.19 -38.83
C ASP A 50 -3.36 -1.18 -39.97
N ALA A 51 -3.03 0.08 -39.68
CA ALA A 51 -3.23 1.18 -40.62
C ALA A 51 -1.98 2.07 -40.73
N THR A 52 -1.95 2.87 -41.78
CA THR A 52 -0.93 3.89 -41.99
C THR A 52 -1.60 5.22 -42.29
N THR A 53 -1.18 6.27 -41.61
CA THR A 53 -1.47 7.66 -42.00
C THR A 53 -0.20 8.33 -42.52
N THR A 54 -0.35 9.18 -43.51
CA THR A 54 0.80 9.85 -44.15
C THR A 54 0.62 11.35 -44.11
N VAL A 55 1.57 12.06 -43.52
CA VAL A 55 1.57 13.53 -43.59
C VAL A 55 1.76 13.97 -45.03
N ALA A 56 0.76 14.62 -45.59
CA ALA A 56 0.68 14.96 -47.02
C ALA A 56 1.68 16.06 -47.40
N ASP A 57 2.23 15.97 -48.62
CA ASP A 57 3.11 16.99 -49.18
C ASP A 57 2.31 18.21 -49.59
N SER A 58 2.60 19.37 -48.99
CA SER A 58 1.97 20.67 -49.33
C SER A 58 0.45 20.66 -49.40
N ALA A 59 -0.20 19.81 -48.61
CA ALA A 59 -1.65 19.70 -48.54
C ALA A 59 -2.09 19.52 -47.09
N THR A 60 -3.30 19.96 -46.74
CA THR A 60 -3.93 19.79 -45.43
C THR A 60 -3.98 18.32 -45.04
N ASP A 61 -3.60 18.03 -43.81
CA ASP A 61 -3.59 16.68 -43.26
C ASP A 61 -3.71 16.69 -41.72
N PRO A 62 -4.73 16.07 -41.13
CA PRO A 62 -4.88 16.04 -39.66
C PRO A 62 -3.69 15.43 -38.90
N ALA A 63 -2.95 14.48 -39.52
CA ALA A 63 -1.77 13.89 -38.92
C ALA A 63 -0.57 14.86 -38.80
N ARG A 64 -0.66 16.05 -39.43
CA ARG A 64 0.31 17.14 -39.24
C ARG A 64 0.14 17.85 -37.90
N SER A 65 -1.04 17.82 -37.29
CA SER A 65 -1.37 18.62 -36.11
C SER A 65 -0.52 18.24 -34.92
N MET A 66 -0.27 19.20 -34.03
CA MET A 66 0.42 18.97 -32.76
C MET A 66 -0.39 18.04 -31.86
N TYR A 67 -1.70 18.27 -31.76
CA TYR A 67 -2.62 17.37 -31.09
C TYR A 67 -3.37 16.54 -32.14
N PHE A 68 -3.12 15.25 -32.17
CA PHE A 68 -3.68 14.33 -33.14
C PHE A 68 -4.64 13.35 -32.47
N LYS A 69 -5.93 13.50 -32.75
CA LYS A 69 -6.97 12.60 -32.26
C LYS A 69 -7.21 11.48 -33.28
N VAL A 70 -6.85 10.27 -32.87
CA VAL A 70 -7.06 9.06 -33.67
C VAL A 70 -8.42 8.47 -33.35
N THR A 71 -9.29 8.37 -34.33
CA THR A 71 -10.60 7.74 -34.23
C THR A 71 -10.70 6.49 -35.09
N SER A 72 -11.78 5.72 -34.93
CA SER A 72 -12.10 4.57 -35.79
C SER A 72 -13.58 4.50 -36.09
N SER A 73 -13.95 4.28 -37.37
CA SER A 73 -15.30 3.87 -37.76
C SER A 73 -15.52 2.36 -37.53
N ALA A 74 -14.46 1.56 -37.55
CA ALA A 74 -14.51 0.16 -37.16
C ALA A 74 -14.38 0.01 -35.63
N THR A 75 -15.04 -1.00 -35.07
CA THR A 75 -14.82 -1.43 -33.67
C THR A 75 -13.59 -2.32 -33.62
N LEU A 76 -12.54 -1.88 -32.93
CA LEU A 76 -11.32 -2.66 -32.78
C LEU A 76 -11.53 -3.82 -31.80
N THR A 77 -11.06 -5.01 -32.14
CA THR A 77 -11.15 -6.23 -31.32
C THR A 77 -9.81 -6.63 -30.69
N ALA A 78 -8.72 -6.02 -31.15
CA ALA A 78 -7.37 -6.22 -30.64
C ALA A 78 -6.58 -4.91 -30.74
N THR A 79 -5.43 -4.85 -30.07
CA THR A 79 -4.47 -3.76 -30.27
C THR A 79 -4.06 -3.70 -31.73
N ARG A 80 -4.19 -2.51 -32.37
CA ARG A 80 -3.80 -2.26 -33.76
C ARG A 80 -2.66 -1.27 -33.82
N THR A 81 -1.85 -1.40 -34.88
CA THR A 81 -0.74 -0.50 -35.13
C THR A 81 -1.16 0.61 -36.07
N LEU A 82 -0.91 1.86 -35.72
CA LEU A 82 -0.96 3.02 -36.58
C LEU A 82 0.46 3.44 -36.92
N THR A 83 0.83 3.30 -38.21
CA THR A 83 2.12 3.78 -38.69
C THR A 83 1.99 5.21 -39.18
N ILE A 84 2.81 6.13 -38.70
CA ILE A 84 2.88 7.52 -39.13
C ILE A 84 3.99 7.65 -40.17
N ALA A 85 3.61 7.98 -41.40
CA ALA A 85 4.50 8.18 -42.53
C ALA A 85 4.58 9.67 -42.92
N PRO A 86 5.65 10.10 -43.66
CA PRO A 86 6.84 9.33 -43.95
C PRO A 86 7.72 9.12 -42.73
N ASN A 87 8.51 8.06 -42.71
CA ASN A 87 9.43 7.70 -41.62
C ASN A 87 10.65 8.61 -41.48
N THR A 88 10.69 9.71 -42.20
CA THR A 88 11.76 10.72 -42.16
C THR A 88 11.38 12.00 -41.43
N ILE A 89 10.11 12.13 -40.99
CA ILE A 89 9.71 13.32 -40.22
C ILE A 89 10.07 13.15 -38.73
N SER A 90 10.64 14.20 -38.15
CA SER A 90 11.01 14.28 -36.74
C SER A 90 10.13 15.34 -36.05
N ARG A 91 9.38 14.95 -35.00
CA ARG A 91 8.50 15.89 -34.31
C ARG A 91 7.94 15.34 -33.01
N VAL A 92 7.54 16.24 -32.12
CA VAL A 92 6.76 15.92 -30.92
C VAL A 92 5.28 16.08 -31.23
N MET A 93 4.46 15.12 -30.79
CA MET A 93 3.02 15.13 -30.96
C MET A 93 2.30 14.65 -29.70
N TRP A 94 1.12 15.18 -29.46
CA TRP A 94 0.13 14.65 -28.52
C TRP A 94 -0.81 13.74 -29.32
N ILE A 95 -0.87 12.47 -28.97
CA ILE A 95 -1.74 11.51 -29.69
C ILE A 95 -2.78 10.96 -28.71
N GLU A 96 -4.05 11.16 -29.06
CA GLU A 96 -5.21 10.63 -28.34
C GLU A 96 -5.73 9.36 -29.00
N ASN A 97 -5.89 8.30 -28.23
CA ASN A 97 -6.60 7.10 -28.68
C ASN A 97 -8.10 7.24 -28.37
N ALA A 98 -8.86 7.78 -29.33
CA ALA A 98 -10.31 7.87 -29.28
C ALA A 98 -11.01 6.83 -30.17
N THR A 99 -10.37 5.66 -30.36
CA THR A 99 -10.95 4.56 -31.15
C THR A 99 -12.05 3.83 -30.37
N THR A 100 -12.93 3.14 -31.11
CA THR A 100 -14.00 2.31 -30.55
C THR A 100 -13.53 0.87 -30.34
N GLY A 101 -14.11 0.14 -29.35
CA GLY A 101 -13.77 -1.25 -29.06
C GLY A 101 -12.92 -1.45 -27.81
N SER A 102 -12.60 -0.36 -27.06
CA SER A 102 -11.83 -0.42 -25.80
C SER A 102 -10.46 -1.08 -25.94
N GLN A 103 -9.81 -0.91 -27.10
CA GLN A 103 -8.50 -1.46 -27.40
C GLN A 103 -7.43 -0.37 -27.35
N SER A 104 -6.21 -0.76 -27.02
CA SER A 104 -5.03 0.08 -27.18
C SER A 104 -4.68 0.23 -28.66
N ILE A 105 -4.01 1.32 -29.02
CA ILE A 105 -3.34 1.46 -30.32
C ILE A 105 -1.83 1.56 -30.10
N THR A 106 -1.06 1.02 -31.04
CA THR A 106 0.40 1.12 -31.03
C THR A 106 0.83 2.09 -32.13
N ILE A 107 1.56 3.14 -31.76
CA ILE A 107 2.09 4.12 -32.72
C ILE A 107 3.47 3.65 -33.17
N SER A 108 3.67 3.59 -34.50
CA SER A 108 4.91 3.19 -35.15
C SER A 108 5.31 4.22 -36.18
N GLN A 109 6.59 4.28 -36.55
CA GLN A 109 7.08 5.11 -37.67
C GLN A 109 7.96 4.31 -38.64
N GLY A 110 8.71 3.35 -38.14
CA GLY A 110 9.62 2.47 -38.87
C GLY A 110 9.78 1.13 -38.15
N SER A 111 10.95 0.54 -38.28
CA SER A 111 11.26 -0.71 -37.58
C SER A 111 11.81 -0.51 -36.13
N GLY A 112 11.92 0.72 -35.66
CA GLY A 112 12.39 1.07 -34.33
C GLY A 112 11.34 0.88 -33.24
N GLY A 113 11.56 1.50 -32.07
CA GLY A 113 10.66 1.46 -30.93
C GLY A 113 9.26 1.99 -31.25
N THR A 114 8.27 1.48 -30.54
CA THR A 114 6.87 1.87 -30.69
C THR A 114 6.30 2.30 -29.32
N VAL A 115 5.20 3.08 -29.33
CA VAL A 115 4.49 3.51 -28.12
C VAL A 115 3.07 3.03 -28.16
N THR A 116 2.62 2.34 -27.11
CA THR A 116 1.23 1.90 -26.96
C THR A 116 0.44 2.93 -26.16
N ILE A 117 -0.73 3.33 -26.69
CA ILE A 117 -1.67 4.27 -26.07
C ILE A 117 -2.94 3.51 -25.71
N PRO A 118 -3.28 3.36 -24.40
CA PRO A 118 -4.55 2.77 -23.98
C PRO A 118 -5.76 3.52 -24.54
N THR A 119 -6.92 2.85 -24.54
CA THR A 119 -8.17 3.47 -24.98
C THR A 119 -8.53 4.66 -24.08
N GLY A 120 -8.87 5.78 -24.67
CA GLY A 120 -9.23 7.02 -23.98
C GLY A 120 -8.04 7.84 -23.46
N ASP A 121 -6.82 7.34 -23.58
CA ASP A 121 -5.62 8.02 -23.11
C ASP A 121 -5.00 8.92 -24.18
N VAL A 122 -4.19 9.86 -23.69
CA VAL A 122 -3.35 10.74 -24.50
C VAL A 122 -1.90 10.54 -24.10
N LYS A 123 -1.01 10.37 -25.07
CA LYS A 123 0.43 10.38 -24.84
C LYS A 123 1.14 11.43 -25.66
N VAL A 124 2.19 12.01 -25.07
CA VAL A 124 3.13 12.84 -25.81
C VAL A 124 4.23 11.94 -26.34
N VAL A 125 4.38 11.90 -27.66
CA VAL A 125 5.38 11.06 -28.32
C VAL A 125 6.36 11.91 -29.13
N TYR A 126 7.55 11.37 -29.29
CA TYR A 126 8.55 11.91 -30.20
C TYR A 126 8.78 10.91 -31.33
N LEU A 127 8.64 11.39 -32.57
CA LEU A 127 9.01 10.69 -33.80
C LEU A 127 10.44 11.09 -34.14
N ASP A 128 11.37 10.14 -34.29
CA ASP A 128 12.80 10.46 -34.52
C ASP A 128 13.18 10.65 -35.98
N GLY A 129 12.33 10.23 -36.91
CA GLY A 129 12.57 10.45 -38.36
C GLY A 129 13.77 9.70 -38.90
N ALA A 130 14.25 8.63 -38.28
CA ALA A 130 15.49 7.93 -38.64
C ALA A 130 15.37 7.02 -39.89
N GLY A 131 14.36 7.23 -40.73
CA GLY A 131 14.13 6.44 -41.95
C GLY A 131 13.63 5.03 -41.62
N ALA A 132 14.21 4.01 -42.28
CA ALA A 132 13.75 2.63 -42.07
C ALA A 132 13.82 2.16 -40.61
N GLY A 133 14.76 2.69 -39.85
CA GLY A 133 14.91 2.41 -38.39
C GLY A 133 14.14 3.35 -37.49
N ALA A 134 13.29 4.23 -38.00
CA ALA A 134 12.61 5.25 -37.24
C ALA A 134 11.83 4.67 -36.04
N ALA A 135 11.93 5.35 -34.91
CA ALA A 135 11.31 4.98 -33.65
C ALA A 135 10.30 6.03 -33.21
N VAL A 136 9.32 5.58 -32.45
CA VAL A 136 8.41 6.41 -31.67
C VAL A 136 8.78 6.24 -30.21
N VAL A 137 9.00 7.34 -29.50
CA VAL A 137 9.42 7.36 -28.09
C VAL A 137 8.39 8.11 -27.25
N ASP A 138 7.99 7.55 -26.13
CA ASP A 138 7.16 8.24 -25.15
C ASP A 138 8.00 9.34 -24.47
N ALA A 139 7.61 10.60 -24.69
CA ALA A 139 8.38 11.75 -24.21
C ALA A 139 8.46 11.85 -22.67
N PHE A 140 7.56 11.18 -21.97
CA PHE A 140 7.45 11.23 -20.50
C PHE A 140 7.82 9.95 -19.78
N THR A 141 8.30 8.91 -20.48
CA THR A 141 8.72 7.64 -19.85
C THR A 141 9.77 7.85 -18.75
N SER A 142 10.60 8.87 -18.86
CA SER A 142 11.65 9.20 -17.88
C SER A 142 11.54 10.65 -17.41
N LEU A 143 10.31 11.12 -17.18
CA LEU A 143 10.09 12.47 -16.67
C LEU A 143 10.64 12.58 -15.25
N ASN A 144 11.75 13.29 -15.09
CA ASN A 144 12.31 13.62 -13.78
C ASN A 144 11.71 14.95 -13.30
N LEU A 145 10.79 14.87 -12.36
CA LEU A 145 10.24 16.02 -11.66
C LEU A 145 11.06 16.26 -10.40
N ALA A 146 12.15 16.98 -10.52
CA ALA A 146 13.09 17.22 -9.42
C ALA A 146 12.47 18.01 -8.26
N ASP A 147 11.46 18.83 -8.54
CA ASP A 147 10.79 19.65 -7.53
C ASP A 147 9.30 19.82 -7.90
N VAL A 148 8.44 19.09 -7.21
CA VAL A 148 6.98 19.23 -7.32
C VAL A 148 6.46 19.82 -6.01
N SER A 149 6.22 21.11 -5.98
CA SER A 149 5.72 21.81 -4.79
C SER A 149 4.30 21.38 -4.39
N SER A 150 3.50 20.89 -5.33
CA SER A 150 2.16 20.35 -5.07
C SER A 150 1.77 19.35 -6.15
N LEU A 151 1.33 18.17 -5.74
CA LEU A 151 0.70 17.16 -6.61
C LEU A 151 -0.74 16.94 -6.14
N VAL A 152 -1.70 17.36 -6.96
CA VAL A 152 -3.12 17.04 -6.74
C VAL A 152 -3.49 15.91 -7.68
N ALA A 153 -3.70 14.73 -7.14
CA ALA A 153 -4.07 13.54 -7.90
C ALA A 153 -5.21 12.80 -7.21
N THR A 154 -6.16 12.29 -7.98
CA THR A 154 -7.25 11.45 -7.47
C THR A 154 -6.73 10.08 -7.03
N THR A 155 -5.71 9.58 -7.71
CA THR A 155 -5.03 8.31 -7.41
C THR A 155 -3.54 8.48 -7.62
N VAL A 156 -2.73 8.05 -6.66
CA VAL A 156 -1.27 7.98 -6.77
C VAL A 156 -0.87 6.53 -6.57
N ASP A 157 -0.19 5.95 -7.56
CA ASP A 157 0.41 4.62 -7.48
C ASP A 157 1.94 4.77 -7.37
N ILE A 158 2.48 4.35 -6.21
CA ILE A 158 3.92 4.40 -5.93
C ILE A 158 4.44 2.97 -5.93
N ASN A 159 4.90 2.52 -7.09
CA ASN A 159 5.38 1.14 -7.32
C ASN A 159 6.78 0.86 -6.76
N GLY A 160 7.44 1.85 -6.20
CA GLY A 160 8.77 1.72 -5.59
C GLY A 160 9.28 3.05 -5.05
N GLY A 161 10.33 3.00 -4.24
CA GLY A 161 10.94 4.18 -3.64
C GLY A 161 10.61 4.36 -2.16
N ALA A 162 10.99 5.51 -1.58
CA ALA A 162 10.73 5.89 -0.21
C ALA A 162 9.79 7.10 -0.15
N ILE A 163 8.96 7.15 0.88
CA ILE A 163 8.19 8.34 1.26
C ILE A 163 8.79 8.84 2.56
N ASP A 164 9.75 9.75 2.44
CA ASP A 164 10.51 10.30 3.56
C ASP A 164 9.94 11.64 4.03
N GLY A 165 9.90 11.83 5.36
CA GLY A 165 9.49 13.09 5.98
C GLY A 165 8.03 13.52 5.73
N THR A 166 7.18 12.60 5.28
CA THR A 166 5.81 12.90 4.85
C THR A 166 4.78 12.48 5.89
N ILE A 167 3.82 13.36 6.17
CA ILE A 167 2.66 13.02 6.99
C ILE A 167 1.63 12.30 6.11
N ILE A 168 1.35 11.04 6.39
CA ILE A 168 0.35 10.27 5.67
C ILE A 168 -1.02 10.47 6.33
N GLY A 169 -1.98 11.02 5.58
CA GLY A 169 -3.36 11.22 6.04
C GLY A 169 -3.54 12.37 7.05
N ALA A 170 -2.83 13.48 6.87
CA ALA A 170 -2.85 14.63 7.80
C ALA A 170 -4.22 15.26 8.04
N ALA A 171 -5.06 15.38 7.02
CA ALA A 171 -6.35 16.07 7.10
C ALA A 171 -7.54 15.11 7.27
N SER A 172 -7.51 13.99 6.57
CA SER A 172 -8.55 12.94 6.61
C SER A 172 -7.91 11.59 6.41
N PRO A 173 -7.39 10.97 7.51
CA PRO A 173 -6.75 9.68 7.38
C PRO A 173 -7.78 8.63 6.93
N ALA A 174 -7.46 7.93 5.85
CA ALA A 174 -8.18 6.75 5.41
C ALA A 174 -7.51 5.48 5.97
N ALA A 175 -8.23 4.36 5.94
CA ALA A 175 -7.65 3.09 6.33
C ALA A 175 -6.46 2.74 5.43
N GLY A 176 -5.30 2.52 6.03
CA GLY A 176 -4.11 1.99 5.36
C GLY A 176 -4.05 0.48 5.51
N THR A 177 -3.89 -0.26 4.42
CA THR A 177 -3.62 -1.70 4.46
C THR A 177 -2.12 -1.93 4.32
N PHE A 178 -1.50 -2.51 5.33
CA PHE A 178 -0.09 -2.85 5.33
C PHE A 178 0.07 -4.37 5.47
N THR A 179 0.83 -4.98 4.59
CA THR A 179 1.25 -6.39 4.75
C THR A 179 2.23 -6.52 5.91
N THR A 180 3.07 -5.52 6.10
CA THR A 180 4.01 -5.42 7.21
C THR A 180 4.23 -3.94 7.56
N ALA A 181 4.07 -3.59 8.82
CA ALA A 181 4.48 -2.29 9.34
C ALA A 181 5.66 -2.51 10.30
N THR A 182 6.85 -2.05 9.93
CA THR A 182 8.05 -2.12 10.76
C THR A 182 8.33 -0.74 11.32
N ALA A 183 8.28 -0.60 12.66
CA ALA A 183 8.67 0.61 13.35
C ALA A 183 9.82 0.27 14.31
N THR A 184 10.96 0.92 14.15
CA THR A 184 12.12 0.77 15.07
C THR A 184 11.85 1.49 16.40
N THR A 185 11.16 2.61 16.33
CA THR A 185 10.58 3.35 17.45
C THR A 185 9.29 3.98 16.96
N GLY A 186 8.16 3.63 17.55
CA GLY A 186 6.86 4.16 17.16
C GLY A 186 6.06 4.53 18.39
N ALA A 187 5.61 5.77 18.50
CA ALA A 187 4.55 6.15 19.44
C ALA A 187 3.20 5.81 18.77
N ILE A 188 2.62 4.68 19.10
CA ILE A 188 1.26 4.33 18.69
C ILE A 188 0.36 4.63 19.88
N THR A 189 -0.45 5.68 19.78
CA THR A 189 -1.33 6.13 20.86
C THR A 189 -2.43 5.10 21.16
N THR A 190 -2.90 4.39 20.14
CA THR A 190 -3.93 3.37 20.28
C THR A 190 -3.73 2.26 19.25
N VAL A 191 -3.64 1.02 19.69
CA VAL A 191 -3.74 -0.18 18.86
C VAL A 191 -5.09 -0.82 19.11
N ASN A 192 -6.02 -0.69 18.17
CA ASN A 192 -7.29 -1.39 18.21
C ASN A 192 -7.17 -2.68 17.40
N SER A 193 -6.86 -3.79 18.06
CA SER A 193 -6.61 -5.08 17.42
C SER A 193 -7.34 -6.19 18.16
N THR A 194 -7.91 -7.13 17.42
CA THR A 194 -8.50 -8.37 17.99
C THR A 194 -7.43 -9.33 18.51
N THR A 195 -6.21 -9.26 17.99
CA THR A 195 -5.10 -10.11 18.41
C THR A 195 -3.78 -9.35 18.30
N VAL A 196 -3.01 -9.32 19.38
CA VAL A 196 -1.63 -8.84 19.41
C VAL A 196 -0.74 -10.03 19.75
N ASN A 197 0.07 -10.50 18.79
CA ASN A 197 1.10 -11.51 19.05
C ASN A 197 2.41 -10.80 19.40
N ALA A 198 2.74 -10.79 20.67
CA ALA A 198 3.98 -10.23 21.17
C ALA A 198 4.80 -11.29 21.91
N THR A 199 6.11 -11.34 21.64
CA THR A 199 7.02 -12.20 22.40
C THR A 199 7.26 -11.64 23.80
N THR A 200 7.27 -10.33 23.92
CA THR A 200 7.43 -9.58 25.17
C THR A 200 6.52 -8.35 25.14
N VAL A 201 5.82 -8.10 26.24
CA VAL A 201 5.11 -6.85 26.48
C VAL A 201 5.78 -6.20 27.69
N ASP A 202 6.50 -5.10 27.45
CA ASP A 202 7.08 -4.25 28.50
C ASP A 202 6.18 -3.02 28.65
N ALA A 203 5.42 -2.99 29.72
CA ALA A 203 4.40 -1.97 29.94
C ALA A 203 4.40 -1.56 31.44
N THR A 204 4.26 -0.25 31.69
CA THR A 204 4.11 0.30 33.02
C THR A 204 2.79 -0.14 33.66
N SER A 205 1.74 -0.30 32.87
CA SER A 205 0.41 -0.76 33.28
C SER A 205 -0.21 -1.61 32.17
N VAL A 206 -0.88 -2.69 32.57
CA VAL A 206 -1.69 -3.52 31.67
C VAL A 206 -3.07 -3.66 32.31
N GLU A 207 -4.09 -3.11 31.65
CA GLU A 207 -5.49 -3.26 32.03
C GLU A 207 -6.10 -4.43 31.29
N VAL A 208 -6.49 -5.48 31.99
CA VAL A 208 -7.07 -6.69 31.40
C VAL A 208 -8.19 -7.22 32.30
N THR A 209 -9.29 -7.63 31.69
CA THR A 209 -10.39 -8.28 32.40
C THR A 209 -10.09 -9.76 32.66
N ASN A 210 -9.36 -10.41 31.74
CA ASN A 210 -9.04 -11.84 31.83
C ASN A 210 -7.60 -12.11 31.43
N VAL A 211 -6.94 -12.99 32.16
CA VAL A 211 -5.70 -13.63 31.74
C VAL A 211 -6.03 -15.07 31.39
N LYS A 212 -5.72 -15.49 30.14
CA LYS A 212 -6.05 -16.80 29.60
C LYS A 212 -4.81 -17.56 29.18
N ALA A 213 -4.90 -18.88 29.23
CA ALA A 213 -3.94 -19.76 28.57
C ALA A 213 -4.04 -19.61 27.05
N LYS A 214 -3.04 -20.10 26.30
CA LYS A 214 -3.00 -20.03 24.84
C LYS A 214 -4.18 -20.72 24.15
N ASP A 215 -4.79 -21.70 24.80
CA ASP A 215 -5.98 -22.42 24.33
C ASP A 215 -7.30 -21.68 24.61
N GLY A 216 -7.24 -20.49 25.23
CA GLY A 216 -8.39 -19.69 25.61
C GLY A 216 -8.95 -19.98 27.01
N THR A 217 -8.43 -20.97 27.72
CA THR A 217 -8.87 -21.29 29.10
C THR A 217 -8.53 -20.16 30.04
N ALA A 218 -9.51 -19.66 30.79
CA ALA A 218 -9.30 -18.58 31.75
C ALA A 218 -8.47 -19.06 32.94
N SER A 219 -7.35 -18.38 33.18
CA SER A 219 -6.47 -18.62 34.36
C SER A 219 -6.75 -17.66 35.50
N ALA A 220 -7.01 -16.42 35.17
CA ALA A 220 -7.34 -15.39 36.14
C ALA A 220 -8.31 -14.36 35.56
N THR A 221 -9.12 -13.75 36.42
CA THR A 221 -10.00 -12.63 36.08
C THR A 221 -9.70 -11.46 37.02
N ILE A 222 -9.84 -10.24 36.52
CA ILE A 222 -9.73 -9.00 37.31
C ILE A 222 -11.07 -8.30 37.24
N ALA A 223 -11.69 -8.06 38.38
CA ALA A 223 -12.99 -7.39 38.42
C ALA A 223 -12.87 -5.90 38.14
N ASP A 224 -13.55 -5.40 37.16
CA ASP A 224 -13.46 -4.02 36.66
C ASP A 224 -13.73 -2.95 37.75
N SER A 225 -14.65 -3.23 38.68
CA SER A 225 -15.06 -2.26 39.70
C SER A 225 -14.21 -2.27 40.96
N THR A 226 -13.54 -3.37 41.27
CA THR A 226 -12.83 -3.57 42.52
C THR A 226 -11.34 -3.84 42.36
N GLY A 227 -10.90 -4.20 41.15
CA GLY A 227 -9.53 -4.63 40.89
C GLY A 227 -9.17 -5.99 41.54
N VAL A 228 -10.14 -6.71 42.09
CA VAL A 228 -9.87 -8.01 42.70
C VAL A 228 -9.50 -9.02 41.66
N MET A 229 -8.33 -9.65 41.83
CA MET A 229 -7.87 -10.74 40.96
C MET A 229 -8.36 -12.08 41.52
N THR A 230 -9.13 -12.82 40.74
CA THR A 230 -9.54 -14.19 41.07
C THR A 230 -8.76 -15.17 40.20
N ILE A 231 -8.05 -16.10 40.82
CA ILE A 231 -7.28 -17.16 40.17
C ILE A 231 -8.01 -18.48 40.42
N SER A 232 -8.53 -19.12 39.39
CA SER A 232 -9.32 -20.34 39.48
C SER A 232 -8.47 -21.55 39.90
N SER A 233 -7.22 -21.61 39.49
CA SER A 233 -6.25 -22.64 39.86
C SER A 233 -4.83 -22.10 39.68
N SER A 234 -4.00 -22.30 40.68
CA SER A 234 -2.58 -21.90 40.63
C SER A 234 -1.68 -22.93 41.29
N VAL A 235 -0.51 -23.16 40.71
CA VAL A 235 0.61 -23.83 41.32
C VAL A 235 1.68 -22.80 41.58
N LEU A 236 1.90 -22.47 42.85
CA LEU A 236 2.89 -21.48 43.29
C LEU A 236 4.06 -22.22 43.92
N THR A 237 5.24 -22.12 43.32
CA THR A 237 6.44 -22.82 43.82
C THR A 237 6.99 -22.16 45.06
N THR A 238 6.82 -20.85 45.19
CA THR A 238 7.17 -20.05 46.35
C THR A 238 6.15 -18.95 46.53
N THR A 239 5.52 -18.86 47.69
CA THR A 239 4.53 -17.82 48.00
C THR A 239 4.84 -17.23 49.36
N ASP A 240 4.97 -15.91 49.42
CA ASP A 240 5.03 -15.14 50.64
C ASP A 240 3.69 -14.37 50.80
N ILE A 241 2.98 -14.66 51.87
CA ILE A 241 1.68 -14.01 52.17
C ILE A 241 1.93 -13.09 53.37
N ASN A 242 2.25 -11.82 53.09
CA ASN A 242 2.62 -10.83 54.11
C ASN A 242 1.43 -10.22 54.87
N GLY A 243 0.21 -10.63 54.55
CA GLY A 243 -1.00 -10.17 55.21
C GLY A 243 -2.26 -10.78 54.60
N GLY A 244 -3.38 -10.68 55.30
CA GLY A 244 -4.67 -11.22 54.90
C GLY A 244 -5.07 -12.49 55.63
N THR A 245 -6.11 -13.16 55.12
CA THR A 245 -6.65 -14.42 55.68
C THR A 245 -6.54 -15.53 54.65
N ILE A 246 -6.33 -16.75 55.15
CA ILE A 246 -6.38 -17.98 54.31
C ILE A 246 -7.62 -18.75 54.78
N ASP A 247 -8.74 -18.56 54.06
CA ASP A 247 -10.02 -19.14 54.44
C ASP A 247 -10.30 -20.44 53.64
N GLY A 248 -10.92 -21.41 54.32
CA GLY A 248 -11.39 -22.64 53.71
C GLY A 248 -10.32 -23.53 53.09
N THR A 249 -9.06 -23.34 53.45
CA THR A 249 -7.91 -23.97 52.79
C THR A 249 -7.32 -25.10 53.65
N THR A 250 -7.07 -26.25 53.07
CA THR A 250 -6.30 -27.33 53.68
C THR A 250 -4.80 -27.00 53.58
N ILE A 251 -4.13 -26.81 54.69
CA ILE A 251 -2.69 -26.56 54.71
C ILE A 251 -1.95 -27.93 54.78
N GLY A 252 -1.11 -28.20 53.81
CA GLY A 252 -0.34 -29.45 53.71
C GLY A 252 -1.15 -30.69 53.38
N GLY A 253 -2.17 -30.57 52.51
CA GLY A 253 -3.11 -31.64 52.19
C GLY A 253 -2.53 -32.92 51.56
N SER A 254 -1.41 -32.81 50.81
CA SER A 254 -0.75 -33.99 50.20
C SER A 254 0.62 -34.30 50.81
N SER A 255 1.37 -33.31 51.19
CA SER A 255 2.68 -33.43 51.82
C SER A 255 2.84 -32.26 52.82
N ALA A 256 2.61 -32.52 54.04
CA ALA A 256 2.77 -31.52 55.10
C ALA A 256 4.25 -31.23 55.34
N ALA A 257 4.57 -29.95 55.50
CA ALA A 257 5.88 -29.48 55.93
C ALA A 257 5.77 -28.83 57.33
N ALA A 258 6.88 -28.55 57.98
CA ALA A 258 6.89 -27.89 59.26
C ALA A 258 6.28 -26.48 59.15
N GLY A 259 5.31 -26.15 59.99
CA GLY A 259 4.74 -24.81 60.15
C GLY A 259 5.24 -24.18 61.43
N THR A 260 5.70 -22.93 61.38
CA THR A 260 6.08 -22.15 62.59
C THR A 260 5.00 -21.09 62.78
N PHE A 261 4.39 -21.10 64.00
CA PHE A 261 3.35 -20.16 64.37
C PHE A 261 3.76 -19.43 65.60
N THR A 262 3.63 -18.10 65.67
CA THR A 262 3.78 -17.30 66.88
C THR A 262 2.63 -17.56 67.85
N SER A 263 1.45 -17.86 67.31
CA SER A 263 0.27 -18.22 68.09
C SER A 263 -0.63 -19.09 67.18
N LEU A 264 -1.16 -20.16 67.78
CA LEU A 264 -2.14 -21.02 67.13
C LEU A 264 -3.40 -21.06 68.00
N THR A 265 -4.52 -20.57 67.42
CA THR A 265 -5.82 -20.61 68.10
C THR A 265 -6.76 -21.52 67.31
N ALA A 266 -7.24 -22.60 67.91
CA ALA A 266 -8.27 -23.47 67.33
C ALA A 266 -9.57 -23.27 68.09
N THR A 267 -10.57 -22.61 67.43
CA THR A 267 -11.85 -22.24 68.13
C THR A 267 -12.95 -23.28 67.99
N GLY A 268 -12.78 -24.32 67.17
CA GLY A 268 -13.82 -25.31 66.97
C GLY A 268 -13.29 -26.73 66.91
N GLY A 269 -12.95 -27.33 68.03
CA GLY A 269 -12.58 -28.75 68.19
C GLY A 269 -11.42 -29.14 67.24
N GLY A 270 -10.21 -28.94 67.66
CA GLY A 270 -8.99 -29.40 66.96
C GLY A 270 -8.59 -30.78 67.42
N SER A 271 -8.29 -31.70 66.47
CA SER A 271 -7.60 -32.96 66.83
C SER A 271 -6.12 -32.80 66.56
N LEU A 272 -5.31 -32.90 67.58
CA LEU A 272 -3.86 -32.97 67.50
C LEU A 272 -3.47 -34.44 67.52
N THR A 273 -3.25 -35.06 66.38
CA THR A 273 -2.82 -36.46 66.27
C THR A 273 -1.30 -36.52 66.13
N GLY A 274 -0.66 -37.45 66.76
CA GLY A 274 0.78 -37.63 66.67
C GLY A 274 1.47 -37.46 68.04
N THR A 275 2.81 -37.56 68.04
CA THR A 275 3.62 -37.41 69.26
C THR A 275 4.02 -35.95 69.37
N TRP A 276 3.69 -35.34 70.52
CA TRP A 276 4.10 -33.97 70.89
C TRP A 276 5.21 -34.07 71.93
N SER A 277 6.38 -33.59 71.60
CA SER A 277 7.54 -33.70 72.50
C SER A 277 7.58 -32.63 73.61
N ASP A 278 6.92 -31.50 73.36
CA ASP A 278 6.81 -30.43 74.37
C ASP A 278 5.56 -29.57 74.07
N LEU A 279 4.66 -29.48 75.02
CA LEU A 279 3.48 -28.61 74.96
C LEU A 279 3.71 -27.27 75.68
N GLY A 280 4.92 -27.01 76.14
CA GLY A 280 5.23 -25.80 76.91
C GLY A 280 4.47 -25.74 78.27
N SER A 281 4.19 -24.53 78.74
CA SER A 281 3.38 -24.34 79.93
C SER A 281 1.90 -24.45 79.63
N VAL A 282 1.28 -25.54 80.06
CA VAL A 282 -0.16 -25.75 79.93
C VAL A 282 -0.85 -25.29 81.19
N THR A 283 -1.67 -24.25 81.15
CA THR A 283 -2.33 -23.65 82.28
C THR A 283 -3.55 -24.48 82.74
N THR A 284 -4.22 -25.15 81.86
CA THR A 284 -5.38 -25.98 82.11
C THR A 284 -5.41 -27.15 81.12
N VAL A 285 -5.44 -28.36 81.66
CA VAL A 285 -5.66 -29.60 80.89
C VAL A 285 -6.93 -30.23 81.42
N ASP A 286 -7.91 -30.40 80.54
CA ASP A 286 -9.12 -31.16 80.81
C ASP A 286 -9.01 -32.53 80.11
N ILE A 287 -8.87 -33.60 80.87
CA ILE A 287 -8.72 -34.94 80.29
C ILE A 287 -10.02 -35.70 80.58
N ASN A 288 -10.92 -35.70 79.63
CA ASN A 288 -12.23 -36.35 79.72
C ASN A 288 -12.17 -37.87 79.42
N GLY A 289 -11.03 -38.47 79.35
CA GLY A 289 -10.80 -39.87 79.15
C GLY A 289 -9.38 -40.17 78.62
N GLY A 290 -8.90 -41.35 78.83
CA GLY A 290 -7.54 -41.78 78.49
C GLY A 290 -6.64 -41.99 79.68
N THR A 291 -5.38 -42.35 79.43
CA THR A 291 -4.34 -42.64 80.48
C THR A 291 -3.28 -41.57 80.43
N ILE A 292 -2.86 -41.09 81.59
CA ILE A 292 -1.64 -40.31 81.76
C ILE A 292 -0.57 -41.30 82.21
N ASP A 293 0.28 -41.77 81.31
CA ASP A 293 1.40 -42.65 81.62
C ASP A 293 2.68 -41.88 81.92
N GLY A 294 3.37 -42.23 83.01
CA GLY A 294 4.71 -41.74 83.21
C GLY A 294 4.87 -40.42 84.01
N THR A 295 4.20 -40.28 85.12
CA THR A 295 4.53 -39.28 86.18
C THR A 295 5.51 -39.88 87.15
#